data_1f4db5dbd266f2bfa5e10e132eb74b9f
#
_entry.id   1f4db5dbd266f2bfa5e10e132eb74b9f
#
_cell.length_a   1.000
_cell.length_b   1.000
_cell.length_c   1.000
_cell.angle_alpha   90.00
_cell.angle_beta   90.00
_cell.angle_gamma   90.00
#
_symmetry.space_group_name_H-M   'P 1'
#
loop_
_entity.id
_entity.type
_entity.pdbx_description
1 polymer ?
#
loop_
_entity_poly.entity_id
_entity_poly.type
_entity_poly.pdbx_seq_one_letter_code
_entity_poly.pdbx_strand_id
1 'polypeptide(L)'
;MSNVNNAMAQGPTLQVELTRQFDAPVARVFKAWHDSVDVKRWWQPDGFTTPVANMNFKEGGKSLLCMRSPDGQDMYNTWTYSKIVPNERIEFVLNFSDKDGKAFDPAQVGLAGIPKDVRHVITFKSLGANKSEITVTEYGYTSPEVVEMSKAGLIQCINKMAAIVQ
;
A
#
# COMPACT_ATOMS: atom_id res chain seq x y z
N MET A 1 18.11 -30.31 29.71
CA MET A 1 18.32 -30.08 28.28
C MET A 1 17.61 -28.81 27.90
N SER A 2 18.34 -27.76 27.82
CA SER A 2 17.78 -26.45 27.46
C SER A 2 17.54 -26.42 25.97
N ASN A 3 16.30 -26.47 25.53
CA ASN A 3 15.92 -26.03 24.22
C ASN A 3 16.12 -24.54 24.18
N VAL A 4 17.30 -24.14 23.75
CA VAL A 4 17.51 -22.78 23.30
C VAL A 4 16.73 -22.69 21.99
N ASN A 5 15.48 -22.27 22.07
CA ASN A 5 14.79 -21.69 20.94
C ASN A 5 15.62 -20.47 20.54
N ASN A 6 16.51 -20.71 19.61
CA ASN A 6 17.19 -19.67 18.86
C ASN A 6 16.14 -19.08 17.89
N ALA A 7 15.15 -18.41 18.46
CA ALA A 7 14.44 -17.40 17.72
C ALA A 7 15.52 -16.39 17.38
N MET A 8 16.08 -16.48 16.18
CA MET A 8 16.91 -15.40 15.65
C MET A 8 16.05 -14.15 15.83
N ALA A 9 16.47 -13.31 16.76
CA ALA A 9 15.90 -11.99 16.91
C ALA A 9 16.08 -11.34 15.53
N GLN A 10 14.98 -11.30 14.77
CA GLN A 10 14.94 -10.47 13.58
C GLN A 10 15.32 -9.09 14.08
N GLY A 11 16.37 -8.51 13.52
CA GLY A 11 16.75 -7.15 13.84
C GLY A 11 15.56 -6.22 13.68
N PRO A 12 15.58 -5.00 14.25
CA PRO A 12 14.46 -4.06 14.15
C PRO A 12 14.11 -3.88 12.67
N THR A 13 12.85 -4.14 12.33
CA THR A 13 12.34 -3.88 10.99
C THR A 13 12.21 -2.38 10.77
N LEU A 14 12.40 -1.97 9.52
CA LEU A 14 12.23 -0.61 9.08
C LEU A 14 10.81 -0.40 8.58
N GLN A 15 10.38 0.85 8.49
CA GLN A 15 9.07 1.21 7.97
C GLN A 15 9.15 2.36 6.99
N VAL A 16 8.24 2.36 6.03
CA VAL A 16 7.92 3.52 5.21
C VAL A 16 6.83 4.29 5.93
N GLU A 17 6.98 5.59 6.08
CA GLU A 17 5.95 6.46 6.65
C GLU A 17 5.87 7.74 5.83
N LEU A 18 4.64 8.10 5.44
CA LEU A 18 4.34 9.30 4.68
C LEU A 18 3.08 9.97 5.22
N THR A 19 3.18 11.25 5.58
CA THR A 19 2.05 12.09 5.93
C THR A 19 1.82 13.11 4.83
N ARG A 20 0.56 13.25 4.39
CA ARG A 20 0.17 14.18 3.33
C ARG A 20 -1.15 14.87 3.65
N GLN A 21 -1.21 16.17 3.44
CA GLN A 21 -2.45 16.96 3.49
C GLN A 21 -3.05 17.11 2.09
N PHE A 22 -4.38 17.15 2.04
CA PHE A 22 -5.16 17.36 0.83
C PHE A 22 -6.15 18.50 1.02
N ASP A 23 -6.35 19.31 -0.01
CA ASP A 23 -7.42 20.30 -0.08
C ASP A 23 -8.71 19.62 -0.56
N ALA A 24 -9.19 18.68 0.23
CA ALA A 24 -10.37 17.86 -0.03
C ALA A 24 -10.98 17.36 1.28
N PRO A 25 -12.30 17.10 1.31
CA PRO A 25 -12.95 16.48 2.45
C PRO A 25 -12.34 15.10 2.75
N VAL A 26 -12.25 14.74 4.03
CA VAL A 26 -11.72 13.44 4.43
C VAL A 26 -12.48 12.27 3.79
N ALA A 27 -13.79 12.39 3.61
CA ALA A 27 -14.60 11.37 2.95
C ALA A 27 -14.20 11.15 1.49
N ARG A 28 -13.80 12.21 0.77
CA ARG A 28 -13.33 12.09 -0.61
C ARG A 28 -11.99 11.38 -0.69
N VAL A 29 -11.09 11.67 0.21
CA VAL A 29 -9.77 11.02 0.28
C VAL A 29 -9.93 9.56 0.69
N PHE A 30 -10.78 9.27 1.66
CA PHE A 30 -11.10 7.89 2.07
C PHE A 30 -11.66 7.07 0.90
N LYS A 31 -12.59 7.64 0.13
CA LYS A 31 -13.16 6.99 -1.06
C LYS A 31 -12.08 6.63 -2.09
N ALA A 32 -11.08 7.48 -2.29
CA ALA A 32 -10.01 7.24 -3.25
C ALA A 32 -9.25 5.93 -2.98
N TRP A 33 -9.21 5.46 -1.75
CA TRP A 33 -8.53 4.22 -1.37
C TRP A 33 -9.30 2.94 -1.73
N HIS A 34 -10.58 3.02 -2.05
CA HIS A 34 -11.38 1.82 -2.30
C HIS A 34 -12.26 1.86 -3.56
N ASP A 35 -12.39 3.02 -4.17
CA ASP A 35 -13.09 3.14 -5.45
C ASP A 35 -12.18 2.67 -6.59
N SER A 36 -12.62 1.69 -7.38
CA SER A 36 -11.77 1.09 -8.41
C SER A 36 -11.37 2.07 -9.51
N VAL A 37 -12.24 3.01 -9.85
CA VAL A 37 -11.93 4.05 -10.86
C VAL A 37 -10.83 4.97 -10.33
N ASP A 38 -10.96 5.41 -9.08
CA ASP A 38 -9.93 6.24 -8.44
C ASP A 38 -8.61 5.49 -8.33
N VAL A 39 -8.63 4.25 -7.80
CA VAL A 39 -7.41 3.45 -7.60
C VAL A 39 -6.64 3.25 -8.90
N LYS A 40 -7.32 3.01 -10.01
CA LYS A 40 -6.67 2.90 -11.33
C LYS A 40 -5.95 4.17 -11.77
N ARG A 41 -6.26 5.30 -11.16
CA ARG A 41 -5.68 6.60 -11.51
C ARG A 41 -4.53 7.02 -10.62
N TRP A 42 -4.45 6.50 -9.39
CA TRP A 42 -3.41 6.94 -8.47
C TRP A 42 -2.46 5.82 -8.00
N TRP A 43 -2.89 4.56 -7.96
CA TRP A 43 -2.05 3.44 -7.51
C TRP A 43 -1.07 3.03 -8.59
N GLN A 44 -0.16 3.94 -8.93
CA GLN A 44 0.85 3.71 -9.96
C GLN A 44 2.03 4.68 -9.82
N PRO A 45 3.26 4.20 -9.74
CA PRO A 45 4.44 5.05 -9.86
C PRO A 45 4.48 5.73 -11.24
N ASP A 46 5.33 6.74 -11.38
CA ASP A 46 5.47 7.46 -12.65
C ASP A 46 5.87 6.50 -13.79
N GLY A 47 5.18 6.62 -14.92
CA GLY A 47 5.35 5.78 -16.09
C GLY A 47 4.60 4.44 -16.05
N PHE A 48 4.05 4.07 -14.89
CA PHE A 48 3.22 2.86 -14.74
C PHE A 48 1.76 3.14 -15.03
N THR A 49 1.01 2.08 -15.31
CA THR A 49 -0.46 2.09 -15.40
C THR A 49 -1.03 1.02 -14.46
N THR A 50 -2.32 1.10 -14.17
CA THR A 50 -3.02 0.15 -13.30
C THR A 50 -4.19 -0.47 -14.06
N PRO A 51 -3.95 -1.50 -14.88
CA PRO A 51 -5.00 -2.08 -15.72
C PRO A 51 -6.05 -2.88 -14.94
N VAL A 52 -5.71 -3.33 -13.73
CA VAL A 52 -6.63 -4.11 -12.88
C VAL A 52 -6.71 -3.49 -11.50
N ALA A 53 -7.93 -3.23 -11.05
CA ALA A 53 -8.25 -2.87 -9.67
C ALA A 53 -9.61 -3.49 -9.31
N ASN A 54 -9.58 -4.77 -8.95
CA ASN A 54 -10.75 -5.51 -8.51
C ASN A 54 -10.88 -5.35 -7.01
N MET A 55 -11.64 -4.36 -6.60
CA MET A 55 -11.77 -3.98 -5.19
C MET A 55 -12.83 -4.82 -4.49
N ASN A 56 -12.49 -5.33 -3.32
CA ASN A 56 -13.40 -6.02 -2.40
C ASN A 56 -13.20 -5.41 -1.01
N PHE A 57 -13.67 -4.19 -0.85
CA PHE A 57 -13.41 -3.34 0.30
C PHE A 57 -14.35 -3.65 1.46
N LYS A 58 -13.97 -4.64 2.24
CA LYS A 58 -14.62 -5.03 3.50
C LYS A 58 -13.61 -5.75 4.38
N GLU A 59 -13.81 -5.77 5.69
CA GLU A 59 -12.97 -6.56 6.58
C GLU A 59 -13.03 -8.03 6.18
N GLY A 60 -11.86 -8.67 6.08
CA GLY A 60 -11.71 -10.03 5.55
C GLY A 60 -11.72 -10.13 4.02
N GLY A 61 -12.07 -9.05 3.31
CA GLY A 61 -12.06 -9.00 1.86
C GLY A 61 -10.63 -8.90 1.29
N LYS A 62 -10.48 -9.32 0.04
CA LYS A 62 -9.21 -9.27 -0.68
C LYS A 62 -9.41 -8.59 -2.03
N SER A 63 -8.73 -7.47 -2.23
CA SER A 63 -8.66 -6.78 -3.54
C SER A 63 -7.48 -7.31 -4.35
N LEU A 64 -7.62 -7.37 -5.68
CA LEU A 64 -6.56 -7.74 -6.61
C LEU A 64 -6.24 -6.55 -7.51
N LEU A 65 -4.99 -6.16 -7.55
CA LEU A 65 -4.51 -5.01 -8.31
C LEU A 65 -3.35 -5.42 -9.21
N CYS A 66 -3.20 -4.71 -10.33
CA CYS A 66 -2.07 -4.88 -11.23
C CYS A 66 -1.47 -3.52 -11.57
N MET A 67 -0.17 -3.42 -11.43
CA MET A 67 0.62 -2.32 -11.98
C MET A 67 1.35 -2.81 -13.22
N ARG A 68 1.25 -2.05 -14.30
CA ARG A 68 1.98 -2.33 -15.54
C ARG A 68 3.10 -1.34 -15.73
N SER A 69 4.33 -1.85 -15.85
CA SER A 69 5.52 -1.05 -16.11
C SER A 69 5.53 -0.44 -17.52
N PRO A 70 6.38 0.56 -17.79
CA PRO A 70 6.48 1.18 -19.11
C PRO A 70 6.86 0.20 -20.22
N ASP A 71 7.57 -0.89 -19.89
CA ASP A 71 7.96 -1.95 -20.83
C ASP A 71 6.92 -3.08 -20.93
N GLY A 72 5.74 -2.91 -20.31
CA GLY A 72 4.61 -3.82 -20.44
C GLY A 72 4.61 -5.02 -19.48
N GLN A 73 5.44 -5.02 -18.44
CA GLN A 73 5.43 -6.08 -17.44
C GLN A 73 4.36 -5.83 -16.39
N ASP A 74 3.53 -6.84 -16.14
CA ASP A 74 2.46 -6.81 -15.17
C ASP A 74 2.93 -7.32 -13.80
N MET A 75 2.69 -6.52 -12.77
CA MET A 75 2.97 -6.86 -11.38
C MET A 75 1.68 -6.84 -10.60
N TYR A 76 1.26 -8.02 -10.13
CA TYR A 76 0.03 -8.17 -9.33
C TYR A 76 0.34 -8.08 -7.84
N ASN A 77 -0.62 -7.54 -7.10
CA ASN A 77 -0.61 -7.57 -5.66
C ASN A 77 -2.04 -7.66 -5.12
N THR A 78 -2.15 -8.12 -3.89
CA THR A 78 -3.44 -8.20 -3.19
C THR A 78 -3.41 -7.34 -1.95
N TRP A 79 -4.56 -6.78 -1.60
CA TRP A 79 -4.79 -6.11 -0.32
C TRP A 79 -5.85 -6.89 0.44
N THR A 80 -5.46 -7.46 1.57
CA THR A 80 -6.38 -8.18 2.45
C THR A 80 -6.66 -7.33 3.68
N TYR A 81 -7.91 -6.88 3.83
CA TYR A 81 -8.29 -5.92 4.86
C TYR A 81 -8.52 -6.58 6.21
N SER A 82 -7.89 -6.04 7.25
CA SER A 82 -8.08 -6.47 8.63
C SER A 82 -8.92 -5.50 9.45
N LYS A 83 -8.91 -4.20 9.09
CA LYS A 83 -9.67 -3.18 9.79
C LYS A 83 -10.09 -2.05 8.85
N ILE A 84 -11.35 -1.66 8.94
CA ILE A 84 -11.91 -0.53 8.21
C ILE A 84 -12.78 0.28 9.16
N VAL A 85 -12.39 1.52 9.41
CA VAL A 85 -13.18 2.50 10.14
C VAL A 85 -13.43 3.68 9.21
N PRO A 86 -14.68 3.90 8.74
CA PRO A 86 -14.97 4.93 7.74
C PRO A 86 -14.41 6.29 8.12
N ASN A 87 -13.68 6.89 7.18
CA ASN A 87 -13.03 8.21 7.30
C ASN A 87 -11.96 8.32 8.42
N GLU A 88 -11.56 7.21 9.03
CA GLU A 88 -10.60 7.20 10.13
C GLU A 88 -9.42 6.27 9.90
N ARG A 89 -9.66 5.04 9.43
CA ARG A 89 -8.59 4.02 9.38
C ARG A 89 -8.86 2.90 8.38
N ILE A 90 -7.81 2.51 7.67
CA ILE A 90 -7.76 1.29 6.87
C ILE A 90 -6.48 0.54 7.26
N GLU A 91 -6.60 -0.75 7.57
CA GLU A 91 -5.46 -1.64 7.72
C GLU A 91 -5.60 -2.82 6.75
N PHE A 92 -4.55 -3.08 6.00
CA PHE A 92 -4.50 -4.23 5.12
C PHE A 92 -3.08 -4.80 5.03
N VAL A 93 -2.99 -6.04 4.60
CA VAL A 93 -1.73 -6.67 4.23
C VAL A 93 -1.64 -6.70 2.72
N LEU A 94 -0.55 -6.14 2.18
CA LEU A 94 -0.22 -6.25 0.77
C LEU A 94 0.67 -7.47 0.57
N ASN A 95 0.30 -8.32 -0.37
CA ASN A 95 1.12 -9.42 -0.85
C ASN A 95 1.36 -9.27 -2.34
N PHE A 96 2.60 -9.45 -2.79
CA PHE A 96 2.88 -9.67 -4.19
C PHE A 96 2.27 -11.00 -4.61
N SER A 97 1.66 -11.04 -5.78
CA SER A 97 0.91 -12.21 -6.22
C SER A 97 1.03 -12.44 -7.73
N ASP A 98 0.58 -13.60 -8.16
CA ASP A 98 0.28 -13.85 -9.57
C ASP A 98 -1.08 -13.22 -9.96
N LYS A 99 -1.47 -13.38 -11.21
CA LYS A 99 -2.74 -12.86 -11.74
C LYS A 99 -3.99 -13.43 -11.07
N ASP A 100 -3.87 -14.57 -10.40
CA ASP A 100 -4.95 -15.25 -9.70
C ASP A 100 -4.97 -14.94 -8.21
N GLY A 101 -4.06 -14.07 -7.76
CA GLY A 101 -3.98 -13.63 -6.36
C GLY A 101 -3.20 -14.57 -5.46
N LYS A 102 -2.45 -15.52 -6.01
CA LYS A 102 -1.59 -16.41 -5.25
C LYS A 102 -0.29 -15.70 -4.87
N ALA A 103 -0.07 -15.53 -3.57
CA ALA A 103 1.08 -14.82 -3.03
C ALA A 103 2.41 -15.53 -3.32
N PHE A 104 3.44 -14.75 -3.57
CA PHE A 104 4.83 -15.22 -3.64
C PHE A 104 5.76 -14.27 -2.87
N ASP A 105 6.97 -14.74 -2.55
CA ASP A 105 7.96 -13.92 -1.87
C ASP A 105 8.60 -12.92 -2.87
N PRO A 106 8.57 -11.60 -2.60
CA PRO A 106 9.21 -10.59 -3.45
C PRO A 106 10.68 -10.86 -3.75
N ALA A 107 11.40 -11.51 -2.84
CA ALA A 107 12.81 -11.88 -3.05
C ALA A 107 13.01 -12.80 -4.26
N GLN A 108 11.99 -13.58 -4.64
CA GLN A 108 12.05 -14.48 -5.80
C GLN A 108 12.06 -13.72 -7.13
N VAL A 109 11.66 -12.45 -7.14
CA VAL A 109 11.65 -11.59 -8.33
C VAL A 109 12.62 -10.41 -8.21
N GLY A 110 13.63 -10.54 -7.36
CA GLY A 110 14.67 -9.52 -7.21
C GLY A 110 14.31 -8.35 -6.30
N LEU A 111 13.25 -8.46 -5.51
CA LEU A 111 12.80 -7.42 -4.59
C LEU A 111 13.10 -7.78 -3.13
N ALA A 112 14.32 -8.22 -2.86
CA ALA A 112 14.80 -8.49 -1.51
C ALA A 112 14.74 -7.21 -0.66
N GLY A 113 14.40 -7.36 0.63
CA GLY A 113 14.21 -6.22 1.55
C GLY A 113 12.76 -5.77 1.71
N ILE A 114 11.87 -6.19 0.79
CA ILE A 114 10.42 -6.07 0.95
C ILE A 114 9.94 -7.34 1.64
N PRO A 115 9.18 -7.24 2.74
CA PRO A 115 8.65 -8.44 3.39
C PRO A 115 7.61 -9.13 2.51
N LYS A 116 7.41 -10.43 2.74
CA LYS A 116 6.36 -11.19 2.04
C LYS A 116 4.97 -10.64 2.34
N ASP A 117 4.74 -10.22 3.58
CA ASP A 117 3.49 -9.62 4.06
C ASP A 117 3.78 -8.18 4.46
N VAL A 118 3.38 -7.22 3.63
CA VAL A 118 3.59 -5.79 3.92
C VAL A 118 2.33 -5.25 4.61
N ARG A 119 2.39 -5.11 5.93
CA ARG A 119 1.29 -4.50 6.68
C ARG A 119 1.22 -3.01 6.38
N HIS A 120 0.06 -2.57 5.93
CA HIS A 120 -0.24 -1.15 5.69
C HIS A 120 -1.23 -0.65 6.74
N VAL A 121 -0.97 0.53 7.27
CA VAL A 121 -1.90 1.27 8.11
C VAL A 121 -2.05 2.66 7.53
N ILE A 122 -3.27 3.01 7.17
CA ILE A 122 -3.61 4.34 6.69
C ILE A 122 -4.56 4.98 7.70
N THR A 123 -4.16 6.10 8.27
CA THR A 123 -5.01 6.90 9.15
C THR A 123 -5.47 8.14 8.42
N PHE A 124 -6.70 8.56 8.70
CA PHE A 124 -7.36 9.71 8.08
C PHE A 124 -7.76 10.70 9.16
N LYS A 125 -7.54 11.98 8.90
CA LYS A 125 -7.89 13.07 9.83
C LYS A 125 -8.53 14.20 9.05
N SER A 126 -9.72 14.62 9.50
CA SER A 126 -10.35 15.84 9.00
C SER A 126 -9.65 17.06 9.62
N LEU A 127 -9.26 18.01 8.76
CA LEU A 127 -8.70 19.30 9.17
C LEU A 127 -9.68 20.45 8.89
N GLY A 128 -10.90 20.14 8.49
CA GLY A 128 -11.95 21.08 8.14
C GLY A 128 -12.85 20.50 7.04
N ALA A 129 -13.84 21.25 6.60
CA ALA A 129 -14.82 20.81 5.61
C ALA A 129 -14.19 20.39 4.27
N ASN A 130 -13.08 21.05 3.87
CA ASN A 130 -12.38 20.84 2.60
C ASN A 130 -10.89 20.60 2.78
N LYS A 131 -10.48 20.09 3.93
CA LYS A 131 -9.09 19.79 4.21
C LYS A 131 -8.96 18.53 5.06
N SER A 132 -8.01 17.69 4.69
CA SER A 132 -7.77 16.41 5.36
C SER A 132 -6.29 16.05 5.34
N GLU A 133 -5.94 15.06 6.15
CA GLU A 133 -4.58 14.54 6.24
C GLU A 133 -4.63 13.03 6.31
N ILE A 134 -3.70 12.37 5.63
CA ILE A 134 -3.46 10.94 5.79
C ILE A 134 -2.05 10.70 6.28
N THR A 135 -1.88 9.60 7.01
CA THR A 135 -0.58 9.00 7.28
C THR A 135 -0.61 7.57 6.79
N VAL A 136 0.30 7.23 5.88
CA VAL A 136 0.49 5.87 5.37
C VAL A 136 1.73 5.30 6.02
N THR A 137 1.60 4.13 6.64
CA THR A 137 2.74 3.41 7.22
C THR A 137 2.77 1.98 6.65
N GLU A 138 3.93 1.58 6.15
CA GLU A 138 4.19 0.24 5.62
C GLU A 138 5.30 -0.39 6.46
N TYR A 139 5.04 -1.56 7.03
CA TYR A 139 5.91 -2.20 8.03
C TYR A 139 6.66 -3.40 7.47
N GLY A 140 7.80 -3.70 8.09
CA GLY A 140 8.50 -4.96 7.93
C GLY A 140 9.68 -4.96 6.95
N TYR A 141 10.06 -3.81 6.45
CA TYR A 141 11.21 -3.67 5.54
C TYR A 141 12.53 -4.00 6.26
N THR A 142 13.48 -4.56 5.53
CA THR A 142 14.78 -4.97 6.08
C THR A 142 15.97 -4.26 5.42
N SER A 143 15.73 -3.46 4.38
CA SER A 143 16.78 -2.73 3.66
C SER A 143 16.47 -1.23 3.63
N PRO A 144 17.39 -0.37 4.10
CA PRO A 144 17.21 1.09 4.02
C PRO A 144 17.04 1.60 2.58
N GLU A 145 17.76 1.02 1.62
CA GLU A 145 17.66 1.40 0.21
C GLU A 145 16.27 1.07 -0.35
N VAL A 146 15.70 -0.06 0.05
CA VAL A 146 14.37 -0.48 -0.38
C VAL A 146 13.29 0.39 0.27
N VAL A 147 13.48 0.82 1.52
CA VAL A 147 12.59 1.81 2.18
C VAL A 147 12.55 3.10 1.37
N GLU A 148 13.71 3.64 0.99
CA GLU A 148 13.79 4.89 0.22
C GLU A 148 13.15 4.74 -1.16
N MET A 149 13.38 3.63 -1.84
CA MET A 149 12.77 3.34 -3.15
C MET A 149 11.25 3.22 -3.04
N SER A 150 10.75 2.48 -2.06
CA SER A 150 9.32 2.29 -1.82
C SER A 150 8.64 3.60 -1.44
N LYS A 151 9.27 4.42 -0.62
CA LYS A 151 8.76 5.73 -0.24
C LYS A 151 8.68 6.68 -1.45
N ALA A 152 9.70 6.67 -2.31
CA ALA A 152 9.69 7.47 -3.54
C ALA A 152 8.52 7.09 -4.44
N GLY A 153 8.26 5.80 -4.64
CA GLY A 153 7.11 5.30 -5.39
C GLY A 153 5.78 5.68 -4.76
N LEU A 154 5.67 5.58 -3.44
CA LEU A 154 4.47 5.98 -2.70
C LEU A 154 4.19 7.48 -2.85
N ILE A 155 5.20 8.32 -2.77
CA ILE A 155 5.06 9.77 -2.98
C ILE A 155 4.49 10.05 -4.37
N GLN A 156 4.97 9.38 -5.41
CA GLN A 156 4.45 9.53 -6.77
C GLN A 156 2.97 9.13 -6.86
N CYS A 157 2.59 8.01 -6.25
CA CYS A 157 1.20 7.57 -6.17
C CYS A 157 0.32 8.60 -5.46
N ILE A 158 0.74 9.09 -4.31
CA ILE A 158 -0.03 10.04 -3.51
C ILE A 158 -0.14 11.41 -4.19
N ASN A 159 0.87 11.83 -4.94
CA ASN A 159 0.77 13.03 -5.79
C ASN A 159 -0.34 12.89 -6.83
N LYS A 160 -0.52 11.71 -7.41
CA LYS A 160 -1.62 11.44 -8.35
C LYS A 160 -2.96 11.40 -7.64
N MET A 161 -3.02 10.86 -6.42
CA MET A 161 -4.22 10.93 -5.59
C MET A 161 -4.62 12.38 -5.33
N ALA A 162 -3.67 13.25 -4.97
CA ALA A 162 -3.94 14.66 -4.76
C ALA A 162 -4.57 15.31 -6.00
N ALA A 163 -4.10 14.96 -7.20
CA ALA A 163 -4.63 15.50 -8.45
C ALA A 163 -6.09 15.10 -8.72
N ILE A 164 -6.56 13.97 -8.20
CA ILE A 164 -7.93 13.50 -8.44
C ILE A 164 -8.92 13.87 -7.34
N VAL A 165 -8.46 14.17 -6.13
CA VAL A 165 -9.35 14.51 -4.99
C VAL A 165 -9.46 16.00 -4.75
N GLN A 166 -8.53 16.78 -5.23
CA GLN A 166 -8.49 18.25 -5.07
C GLN A 166 -9.22 18.97 -6.19
#